data_c7fe5b7db8c8a4ef988dfa043b84a9fb
#
_entry.id   c7fe5b7db8c8a4ef988dfa043b84a9fb
#
_cell.length_a   1.000
_cell.length_b   1.000
_cell.length_c   1.000
_cell.angle_alpha   90.00
_cell.angle_beta   90.00
_cell.angle_gamma   90.00
#
_symmetry.space_group_name_H-M   'P 1'
#
loop_
_entity.id
_entity.type
_entity.pdbx_description
1 polymer ?
#
loop_
_entity_poly.entity_id
_entity_poly.type
_entity_poly.pdbx_seq_one_letter_code
_entity_poly.pdbx_strand_id
1 'polypeptide(L)'
;AFFNMCRPLELVFSNGMDKGEMVGIPTGDVTQMNTFEEFFDAYKKQMEYCISLLVNADNAIDVAHAERCPLPFLSCMVDDCLKKGKSVQEGGAVYNFTGPQGFGIANMADGLFAVRQLVYDEKKISMKELKEALIWNYDKGLDAQSAGDIGTEILKAMKAAGRNVDASTAAAVLNSLIGMKPEPDKLSRFKEIHDMIDEVPKFGNDIPEVDYFAREVAYTYTKPLQNYKNPRGGQFQAGLYPVSANVPLGGQTGATPDGRYAHTPVADGVSPSAGKDVKGPTAAATSVSRLDHFIVSNGTLFNQKFHPSALAGREGLEKFVALIRGYFDQKGMHMQ
;
A
#
# COMPACT_ATOMS: atom_id res chain seq x y z
N ALA A 1 -10.70 -3.93 -8.95
CA ALA A 1 -9.50 -4.61 -8.38
C ALA A 1 -9.04 -3.94 -7.09
N PHE A 2 -8.26 -4.66 -6.26
CA PHE A 2 -7.59 -4.15 -5.08
C PHE A 2 -6.11 -3.90 -5.38
N PHE A 3 -5.58 -2.76 -4.94
CA PHE A 3 -4.21 -2.36 -5.20
C PHE A 3 -3.46 -2.04 -3.90
N ASN A 4 -2.48 -2.88 -3.56
CA ASN A 4 -1.62 -2.68 -2.39
C ASN A 4 -0.50 -1.70 -2.73
N MET A 5 -0.56 -0.48 -2.18
CA MET A 5 0.42 0.59 -2.44
C MET A 5 1.80 0.30 -1.82
N CYS A 6 1.91 -0.68 -0.91
CA CYS A 6 3.20 -1.09 -0.36
C CYS A 6 4.03 -1.91 -1.36
N ARG A 7 3.38 -2.64 -2.28
CA ARG A 7 4.07 -3.51 -3.23
C ARG A 7 5.05 -2.77 -4.15
N PRO A 8 4.72 -1.61 -4.76
CA PRO A 8 5.69 -0.82 -5.51
C PRO A 8 6.94 -0.46 -4.70
N LEU A 9 6.82 -0.20 -3.39
CA LEU A 9 7.97 0.13 -2.56
C LEU A 9 8.88 -1.09 -2.33
N GLU A 10 8.32 -2.29 -2.13
CA GLU A 10 9.11 -3.53 -2.08
C GLU A 10 9.92 -3.71 -3.37
N LEU A 11 9.30 -3.44 -4.53
CA LEU A 11 9.97 -3.50 -5.83
C LEU A 11 11.06 -2.45 -6.00
N VAL A 12 10.97 -1.29 -5.35
CA VAL A 12 12.07 -0.32 -5.30
C VAL A 12 13.27 -0.91 -4.56
N PHE A 13 13.06 -1.47 -3.35
CA PHE A 13 14.13 -2.06 -2.56
C PHE A 13 14.80 -3.26 -3.23
N SER A 14 14.04 -4.02 -4.02
CA SER A 14 14.54 -5.19 -4.76
C SER A 14 14.95 -4.88 -6.21
N ASN A 15 14.94 -3.62 -6.64
CA ASN A 15 15.20 -3.22 -8.03
C ASN A 15 14.30 -3.96 -9.05
N GLY A 16 13.02 -4.10 -8.72
CA GLY A 16 12.01 -4.75 -9.57
C GLY A 16 11.96 -6.27 -9.47
N MET A 17 12.79 -6.88 -8.63
CA MET A 17 12.86 -8.35 -8.49
C MET A 17 11.88 -8.88 -7.45
N ASP A 18 11.33 -10.07 -7.68
CA ASP A 18 10.60 -10.87 -6.70
C ASP A 18 10.89 -12.35 -6.97
N LYS A 19 11.28 -13.09 -5.94
CA LYS A 19 11.61 -14.54 -6.02
C LYS A 19 12.54 -14.89 -7.19
N GLY A 20 13.50 -13.99 -7.47
CA GLY A 20 14.48 -14.17 -8.52
C GLY A 20 13.98 -13.89 -9.94
N GLU A 21 12.78 -13.35 -10.09
CA GLU A 21 12.21 -12.94 -11.37
C GLU A 21 12.00 -11.42 -11.42
N MET A 22 12.11 -10.84 -12.60
CA MET A 22 11.82 -9.42 -12.82
C MET A 22 10.30 -9.25 -12.97
N VAL A 23 9.66 -8.75 -11.93
CA VAL A 23 8.20 -8.49 -11.92
C VAL A 23 7.86 -6.99 -11.95
N GLY A 24 8.79 -6.14 -11.54
CA GLY A 24 8.73 -4.70 -11.68
C GLY A 24 9.61 -4.21 -12.83
N ILE A 25 10.00 -2.95 -12.77
CA ILE A 25 11.00 -2.35 -13.67
C ILE A 25 12.31 -2.13 -12.93
N PRO A 26 13.48 -2.14 -13.61
CA PRO A 26 14.74 -1.78 -12.97
C PRO A 26 14.74 -0.26 -12.67
N THR A 27 14.81 0.09 -11.39
CA THR A 27 14.87 1.48 -10.92
C THR A 27 16.23 1.86 -10.33
N GLY A 28 17.17 0.92 -10.30
CA GLY A 28 18.50 1.08 -9.72
C GLY A 28 18.61 0.53 -8.30
N ASP A 29 19.84 0.43 -7.81
CA ASP A 29 20.10 0.03 -6.43
C ASP A 29 19.83 1.22 -5.49
N VAL A 30 18.92 1.05 -4.56
CA VAL A 30 18.55 2.08 -3.57
C VAL A 30 19.74 2.58 -2.74
N THR A 31 20.75 1.75 -2.55
CA THR A 31 21.96 2.14 -1.79
C THR A 31 22.87 3.13 -2.53
N GLN A 32 22.62 3.34 -3.83
CA GLN A 32 23.33 4.30 -4.67
C GLN A 32 22.52 5.59 -4.91
N MET A 33 21.31 5.68 -4.41
CA MET A 33 20.48 6.88 -4.51
C MET A 33 20.93 7.91 -3.45
N ASN A 34 21.33 9.08 -3.91
CA ASN A 34 21.96 10.10 -3.05
C ASN A 34 20.97 11.08 -2.45
N THR A 35 19.77 11.20 -3.04
CA THR A 35 18.73 12.12 -2.61
C THR A 35 17.41 11.40 -2.39
N PHE A 36 16.55 11.98 -1.55
CA PHE A 36 15.20 11.47 -1.36
C PHE A 36 14.38 11.56 -2.65
N GLU A 37 14.61 12.56 -3.46
CA GLU A 37 13.92 12.75 -4.75
C GLU A 37 14.20 11.59 -5.71
N GLU A 38 15.46 11.11 -5.79
CA GLU A 38 15.81 9.94 -6.60
C GLU A 38 15.08 8.68 -6.11
N PHE A 39 15.02 8.47 -4.81
CA PHE A 39 14.31 7.34 -4.20
C PHE A 39 12.79 7.44 -4.41
N PHE A 40 12.20 8.61 -4.20
CA PHE A 40 10.77 8.83 -4.42
C PHE A 40 10.37 8.74 -5.89
N ASP A 41 11.23 9.15 -6.81
CA ASP A 41 11.02 8.97 -8.24
C ASP A 41 11.09 7.50 -8.67
N ALA A 42 11.96 6.71 -8.05
CA ALA A 42 11.97 5.25 -8.25
C ALA A 42 10.63 4.64 -7.78
N TYR A 43 10.09 5.07 -6.63
CA TYR A 43 8.78 4.64 -6.15
C TYR A 43 7.66 5.01 -7.13
N LYS A 44 7.62 6.26 -7.62
CA LYS A 44 6.62 6.69 -8.62
C LYS A 44 6.67 5.85 -9.89
N LYS A 45 7.87 5.56 -10.41
CA LYS A 45 8.05 4.71 -11.59
C LYS A 45 7.52 3.29 -11.38
N GLN A 46 7.83 2.66 -10.24
CA GLN A 46 7.26 1.35 -9.90
C GLN A 46 5.74 1.43 -9.76
N MET A 47 5.21 2.49 -9.14
CA MET A 47 3.78 2.71 -8.99
C MET A 47 3.09 2.80 -10.36
N GLU A 48 3.59 3.63 -11.27
CA GLU A 48 3.04 3.79 -12.62
C GLU A 48 3.08 2.47 -13.41
N TYR A 49 4.16 1.72 -13.30
CA TYR A 49 4.26 0.40 -13.91
C TYR A 49 3.21 -0.57 -13.36
N CYS A 50 3.08 -0.67 -12.03
CA CYS A 50 2.09 -1.53 -11.39
C CYS A 50 0.65 -1.09 -11.75
N ILE A 51 0.38 0.21 -11.86
CA ILE A 51 -0.91 0.73 -12.33
C ILE A 51 -1.17 0.30 -13.78
N SER A 52 -0.17 0.32 -14.65
CA SER A 52 -0.34 -0.13 -16.04
C SER A 52 -0.73 -1.61 -16.12
N LEU A 53 -0.15 -2.46 -15.26
CA LEU A 53 -0.52 -3.87 -15.16
C LEU A 53 -1.95 -4.05 -14.62
N LEU A 54 -2.31 -3.30 -13.59
CA LEU A 54 -3.67 -3.27 -13.04
C LEU A 54 -4.70 -2.92 -14.10
N VAL A 55 -4.47 -1.84 -14.84
CA VAL A 55 -5.37 -1.38 -15.91
C VAL A 55 -5.53 -2.42 -17.01
N ASN A 56 -4.43 -3.03 -17.46
CA ASN A 56 -4.47 -4.08 -18.47
C ASN A 56 -5.28 -5.30 -17.98
N ALA A 57 -5.09 -5.71 -16.73
CA ALA A 57 -5.83 -6.81 -16.15
C ALA A 57 -7.33 -6.49 -16.02
N ASP A 58 -7.68 -5.31 -15.50
CA ASP A 58 -9.08 -4.87 -15.35
C ASP A 58 -9.77 -4.75 -16.74
N ASN A 59 -9.07 -4.22 -17.74
CA ASN A 59 -9.62 -4.13 -19.10
C ASN A 59 -9.85 -5.51 -19.73
N ALA A 60 -8.95 -6.46 -19.51
CA ALA A 60 -9.13 -7.84 -19.98
C ALA A 60 -10.33 -8.52 -19.28
N ILE A 61 -10.51 -8.28 -17.99
CA ILE A 61 -11.67 -8.78 -17.22
C ILE A 61 -12.97 -8.14 -17.72
N ASP A 62 -12.99 -6.84 -17.98
CA ASP A 62 -14.16 -6.13 -18.54
C ASP A 62 -14.61 -6.76 -19.88
N VAL A 63 -13.68 -7.03 -20.78
CA VAL A 63 -13.97 -7.70 -22.06
C VAL A 63 -14.51 -9.11 -21.83
N ALA A 64 -13.87 -9.90 -20.97
CA ALA A 64 -14.31 -11.25 -20.65
C ALA A 64 -15.72 -11.28 -20.01
N HIS A 65 -16.06 -10.29 -19.18
CA HIS A 65 -17.40 -10.16 -18.61
C HIS A 65 -18.44 -9.83 -19.68
N ALA A 66 -18.15 -8.93 -20.62
CA ALA A 66 -19.06 -8.59 -21.71
C ALA A 66 -19.37 -9.80 -22.60
N GLU A 67 -18.35 -10.62 -22.89
CA GLU A 67 -18.49 -11.78 -23.76
C GLU A 67 -19.11 -13.01 -23.08
N ARG A 68 -18.80 -13.26 -21.81
CA ARG A 68 -19.08 -14.54 -21.15
C ARG A 68 -20.11 -14.47 -20.03
N CYS A 69 -20.29 -13.30 -19.41
CA CYS A 69 -21.12 -13.12 -18.23
C CYS A 69 -22.00 -11.86 -18.33
N PRO A 70 -22.79 -11.67 -19.40
CA PRO A 70 -23.69 -10.53 -19.49
C PRO A 70 -24.76 -10.62 -18.41
N LEU A 71 -25.19 -9.46 -17.88
CA LEU A 71 -26.23 -9.37 -16.86
C LEU A 71 -27.47 -8.68 -17.42
N PRO A 72 -28.29 -9.37 -18.23
CA PRO A 72 -29.42 -8.76 -18.93
C PRO A 72 -30.48 -8.21 -17.98
N PHE A 73 -30.79 -8.90 -16.88
CA PHE A 73 -31.79 -8.42 -15.93
C PHE A 73 -31.33 -7.13 -15.24
N LEU A 74 -30.05 -7.05 -14.77
CA LEU A 74 -29.51 -5.82 -14.24
C LEU A 74 -29.51 -4.71 -15.28
N SER A 75 -29.16 -5.01 -16.52
CA SER A 75 -29.10 -4.04 -17.61
C SER A 75 -30.47 -3.42 -17.91
N CYS A 76 -31.57 -4.15 -17.71
CA CYS A 76 -32.92 -3.60 -17.85
C CYS A 76 -33.27 -2.54 -16.77
N MET A 77 -32.58 -2.55 -15.64
CA MET A 77 -32.80 -1.62 -14.51
C MET A 77 -31.83 -0.43 -14.48
N VAL A 78 -30.88 -0.39 -15.44
CA VAL A 78 -29.86 0.67 -15.52
C VAL A 78 -30.18 1.60 -16.69
N ASP A 79 -30.16 2.90 -16.44
CA ASP A 79 -30.47 3.92 -17.43
C ASP A 79 -29.62 3.79 -18.70
N ASP A 80 -30.23 4.02 -19.83
CA ASP A 80 -29.71 3.97 -21.21
C ASP A 80 -29.41 2.55 -21.75
N CYS A 81 -29.32 1.51 -20.96
CA CYS A 81 -28.99 0.16 -21.45
C CYS A 81 -30.03 -0.32 -22.46
N LEU A 82 -31.32 -0.25 -22.15
CA LEU A 82 -32.40 -0.62 -23.07
C LEU A 82 -32.45 0.28 -24.32
N LYS A 83 -32.25 1.58 -24.13
CA LYS A 83 -32.26 2.57 -25.22
C LYS A 83 -31.09 2.32 -26.20
N LYS A 84 -29.94 1.95 -25.71
CA LYS A 84 -28.73 1.63 -26.50
C LYS A 84 -28.72 0.20 -27.04
N GLY A 85 -29.58 -0.68 -26.53
CA GLY A 85 -29.53 -2.11 -26.83
C GLY A 85 -28.24 -2.79 -26.40
N LYS A 86 -27.64 -2.34 -25.30
CA LYS A 86 -26.37 -2.83 -24.76
C LYS A 86 -26.48 -3.14 -23.29
N SER A 87 -25.85 -4.23 -22.88
CA SER A 87 -25.71 -4.55 -21.45
C SER A 87 -24.81 -3.54 -20.70
N VAL A 88 -24.86 -3.56 -19.37
CA VAL A 88 -23.94 -2.77 -18.52
C VAL A 88 -22.48 -3.12 -18.84
N GLN A 89 -22.18 -4.40 -19.08
CA GLN A 89 -20.85 -4.87 -19.41
C GLN A 89 -20.35 -4.43 -20.79
N GLU A 90 -21.26 -4.09 -21.70
CA GLU A 90 -20.94 -3.56 -23.03
C GLU A 90 -20.93 -2.03 -23.09
N GLY A 91 -21.07 -1.36 -21.95
CA GLY A 91 -21.11 0.09 -21.87
C GLY A 91 -22.49 0.71 -22.17
N GLY A 92 -23.58 -0.03 -21.94
CA GLY A 92 -24.95 0.46 -22.12
C GLY A 92 -25.32 1.58 -21.14
N ALA A 93 -24.77 1.59 -19.94
CA ALA A 93 -25.06 2.60 -18.92
C ALA A 93 -24.70 4.02 -19.35
N VAL A 94 -25.25 5.02 -18.65
CA VAL A 94 -24.85 6.44 -18.81
C VAL A 94 -23.41 6.63 -18.35
N TYR A 95 -23.05 6.07 -17.19
CA TYR A 95 -21.71 6.14 -16.61
C TYR A 95 -21.07 4.75 -16.59
N ASN A 96 -19.85 4.64 -17.10
CA ASN A 96 -19.16 3.36 -17.32
C ASN A 96 -17.74 3.36 -16.74
N PHE A 97 -17.50 3.97 -15.57
CA PHE A 97 -16.17 4.02 -14.96
C PHE A 97 -15.72 2.65 -14.42
N THR A 98 -14.41 2.49 -14.24
CA THR A 98 -13.77 1.39 -13.50
C THR A 98 -13.11 1.97 -12.27
N GLY A 99 -13.42 1.39 -11.10
CA GLY A 99 -12.99 1.92 -9.79
C GLY A 99 -12.03 0.99 -9.06
N PRO A 100 -10.72 0.97 -9.41
CA PRO A 100 -9.74 0.22 -8.63
C PRO A 100 -9.52 0.86 -7.26
N GLN A 101 -9.24 0.02 -6.25
CA GLN A 101 -9.24 0.38 -4.84
C GLN A 101 -7.84 0.26 -4.27
N GLY A 102 -7.18 1.42 -4.03
CA GLY A 102 -5.87 1.50 -3.39
C GLY A 102 -5.97 1.51 -1.86
N PHE A 103 -4.98 0.95 -1.18
CA PHE A 103 -4.87 0.97 0.27
C PHE A 103 -3.41 0.89 0.73
N GLY A 104 -3.15 1.12 2.01
CA GLY A 104 -1.81 1.19 2.58
C GLY A 104 -1.19 2.59 2.48
N ILE A 105 -2.00 3.64 2.32
CA ILE A 105 -1.52 5.04 2.20
C ILE A 105 -0.74 5.44 3.45
N ALA A 106 -1.27 5.18 4.64
CA ALA A 106 -0.62 5.55 5.89
C ALA A 106 0.75 4.87 6.03
N ASN A 107 0.84 3.55 5.72
CA ASN A 107 2.14 2.86 5.72
C ASN A 107 3.14 3.50 4.76
N MET A 108 2.69 3.87 3.55
CA MET A 108 3.57 4.49 2.57
C MET A 108 3.96 5.91 2.95
N ALA A 109 3.02 6.71 3.45
CA ALA A 109 3.31 8.05 3.92
C ALA A 109 4.31 8.03 5.08
N ASP A 110 4.03 7.24 6.10
CA ASP A 110 4.89 7.12 7.29
C ASP A 110 6.26 6.52 6.93
N GLY A 111 6.28 5.50 6.06
CA GLY A 111 7.51 4.83 5.64
C GLY A 111 8.40 5.71 4.78
N LEU A 112 7.85 6.36 3.76
CA LEU A 112 8.61 7.26 2.90
C LEU A 112 9.07 8.51 3.67
N PHE A 113 8.25 9.01 4.61
CA PHE A 113 8.63 10.11 5.48
C PHE A 113 9.78 9.73 6.41
N ALA A 114 9.73 8.52 7.00
CA ALA A 114 10.83 8.00 7.81
C ALA A 114 12.13 7.82 7.02
N VAL A 115 12.04 7.32 5.77
CA VAL A 115 13.20 7.24 4.87
C VAL A 115 13.77 8.63 4.60
N ARG A 116 12.91 9.61 4.26
CA ARG A 116 13.35 10.99 4.03
C ARG A 116 14.08 11.53 5.26
N GLN A 117 13.45 11.48 6.42
CA GLN A 117 13.97 12.07 7.64
C GLN A 117 15.24 11.37 8.12
N LEU A 118 15.20 10.04 8.31
CA LEU A 118 16.29 9.31 8.97
C LEU A 118 17.47 9.01 8.05
N VAL A 119 17.23 8.77 6.75
CA VAL A 119 18.29 8.39 5.81
C VAL A 119 18.89 9.62 5.13
N TYR A 120 18.05 10.53 4.61
CA TYR A 120 18.54 11.62 3.78
C TYR A 120 18.76 12.92 4.54
N ASP A 121 17.83 13.34 5.39
CA ASP A 121 17.91 14.63 6.08
C ASP A 121 18.83 14.53 7.31
N GLU A 122 18.58 13.61 8.24
CA GLU A 122 19.32 13.47 9.50
C GLU A 122 20.53 12.54 9.40
N LYS A 123 20.56 11.65 8.40
CA LYS A 123 21.64 10.66 8.16
C LYS A 123 21.96 9.79 9.39
N LYS A 124 20.93 9.47 10.19
CA LYS A 124 21.04 8.59 11.36
C LYS A 124 21.22 7.13 11.00
N ILE A 125 20.66 6.72 9.85
CA ILE A 125 20.77 5.38 9.29
C ILE A 125 21.15 5.48 7.80
N SER A 126 21.90 4.51 7.31
CA SER A 126 22.16 4.40 5.88
C SER A 126 21.04 3.62 5.19
N MET A 127 20.82 3.86 3.89
CA MET A 127 19.88 3.08 3.08
C MET A 127 20.21 1.58 3.09
N LYS A 128 21.51 1.23 3.20
CA LYS A 128 21.95 -0.16 3.30
C LYS A 128 21.48 -0.79 4.61
N GLU A 129 21.65 -0.11 5.75
CA GLU A 129 21.18 -0.61 7.05
C GLU A 129 19.67 -0.77 7.07
N LEU A 130 18.93 0.20 6.52
CA LEU A 130 17.46 0.11 6.42
C LEU A 130 17.04 -1.08 5.56
N LYS A 131 17.63 -1.25 4.37
CA LYS A 131 17.35 -2.40 3.49
C LYS A 131 17.63 -3.73 4.18
N GLU A 132 18.76 -3.85 4.88
CA GLU A 132 19.08 -5.05 5.66
C GLU A 132 18.05 -5.27 6.78
N ALA A 133 17.68 -4.23 7.54
CA ALA A 133 16.69 -4.33 8.60
C ALA A 133 15.30 -4.81 8.08
N LEU A 134 14.88 -4.32 6.93
CA LEU A 134 13.63 -4.78 6.29
C LEU A 134 13.68 -6.25 5.89
N ILE A 135 14.78 -6.71 5.27
CA ILE A 135 14.99 -8.12 4.89
C ILE A 135 14.92 -9.02 6.13
N TRP A 136 15.50 -8.60 7.24
CA TRP A 136 15.51 -9.34 8.51
C TRP A 136 14.23 -9.13 9.32
N ASN A 137 13.22 -8.44 8.76
CA ASN A 137 11.99 -8.11 9.47
C ASN A 137 12.29 -7.46 10.83
N TYR A 138 13.25 -6.53 10.84
CA TYR A 138 13.82 -5.89 12.01
C TYR A 138 14.38 -6.92 13.00
N ASP A 139 13.74 -7.09 14.16
CA ASP A 139 14.16 -8.00 15.22
C ASP A 139 13.50 -9.38 15.18
N LYS A 140 12.61 -9.65 14.20
CA LYS A 140 11.85 -10.91 14.13
C LYS A 140 12.60 -12.04 13.44
N GLY A 141 13.56 -11.72 12.56
CA GLY A 141 14.29 -12.70 11.74
C GLY A 141 13.67 -12.88 10.36
N LEU A 142 14.30 -13.71 9.53
CA LEU A 142 13.85 -13.93 8.15
C LEU A 142 12.44 -14.53 8.11
N ASP A 143 11.54 -13.85 7.40
CA ASP A 143 10.23 -14.40 7.06
C ASP A 143 10.33 -15.37 5.87
N ALA A 144 9.23 -16.04 5.54
CA ALA A 144 9.20 -17.02 4.47
C ALA A 144 9.49 -16.43 3.08
N GLN A 145 9.16 -15.15 2.83
CA GLN A 145 9.42 -14.48 1.56
C GLN A 145 10.91 -14.12 1.46
N SER A 146 11.46 -13.43 2.44
CA SER A 146 12.88 -13.06 2.47
C SER A 146 13.79 -14.29 2.46
N ALA A 147 13.41 -15.35 3.20
CA ALA A 147 14.10 -16.63 3.15
C ALA A 147 14.03 -17.28 1.76
N GLY A 148 12.89 -17.15 1.06
CA GLY A 148 12.68 -17.63 -0.31
C GLY A 148 13.59 -16.93 -1.31
N ASP A 149 13.70 -15.62 -1.22
CA ASP A 149 14.56 -14.81 -2.10
C ASP A 149 16.04 -15.16 -1.89
N ILE A 150 16.50 -15.15 -0.64
CA ILE A 150 17.87 -15.56 -0.28
C ILE A 150 18.14 -17.01 -0.68
N GLY A 151 17.21 -17.91 -0.40
CA GLY A 151 17.31 -19.32 -0.76
C GLY A 151 17.46 -19.52 -2.28
N THR A 152 16.70 -18.77 -3.06
CA THR A 152 16.79 -18.81 -4.53
C THR A 152 18.19 -18.41 -5.03
N GLU A 153 18.76 -17.35 -4.48
CA GLU A 153 20.13 -16.93 -4.83
C GLU A 153 21.19 -17.96 -4.41
N ILE A 154 21.04 -18.54 -3.21
CA ILE A 154 21.91 -19.63 -2.76
C ILE A 154 21.84 -20.83 -3.72
N LEU A 155 20.64 -21.24 -4.12
CA LEU A 155 20.44 -22.37 -5.02
C LEU A 155 20.99 -22.10 -6.42
N LYS A 156 20.88 -20.87 -6.94
CA LYS A 156 21.53 -20.45 -8.18
C LYS A 156 23.05 -20.55 -8.08
N ALA A 157 23.62 -20.05 -6.99
CA ALA A 157 25.08 -20.13 -6.75
C ALA A 157 25.55 -21.59 -6.62
N MET A 158 24.80 -22.45 -5.96
CA MET A 158 25.08 -23.89 -5.86
C MET A 158 25.09 -24.56 -7.24
N LYS A 159 24.08 -24.26 -8.09
CA LYS A 159 24.02 -24.78 -9.47
C LYS A 159 25.21 -24.29 -10.29
N ALA A 160 25.57 -23.01 -10.21
CA ALA A 160 26.71 -22.43 -10.90
C ALA A 160 28.04 -23.08 -10.47
N ALA A 161 28.14 -23.52 -9.21
CA ALA A 161 29.28 -24.27 -8.68
C ALA A 161 29.24 -25.78 -9.01
N GLY A 162 28.33 -26.22 -9.89
CA GLY A 162 28.24 -27.62 -10.31
C GLY A 162 27.63 -28.56 -9.28
N ARG A 163 26.99 -28.06 -8.23
CA ARG A 163 26.32 -28.89 -7.23
C ARG A 163 24.95 -29.34 -7.74
N ASN A 164 24.58 -30.60 -7.43
CA ASN A 164 23.23 -31.07 -7.70
C ASN A 164 22.24 -30.38 -6.76
N VAL A 165 21.21 -29.74 -7.32
CA VAL A 165 20.14 -29.05 -6.60
C VAL A 165 18.82 -29.73 -6.97
N ASP A 166 18.43 -30.71 -6.17
CA ASP A 166 17.11 -31.34 -6.23
C ASP A 166 16.08 -30.65 -5.31
N ALA A 167 14.84 -31.10 -5.37
CA ALA A 167 13.76 -30.54 -4.57
C ALA A 167 14.01 -30.69 -3.04
N SER A 168 14.68 -31.75 -2.63
CA SER A 168 15.02 -32.01 -1.23
C SER A 168 16.07 -31.01 -0.73
N THR A 169 17.11 -30.76 -1.53
CA THR A 169 18.12 -29.73 -1.25
C THR A 169 17.51 -28.35 -1.19
N ALA A 170 16.62 -28.02 -2.13
CA ALA A 170 15.93 -26.73 -2.12
C ALA A 170 15.05 -26.52 -0.88
N ALA A 171 14.29 -27.53 -0.48
CA ALA A 171 13.48 -27.50 0.74
C ALA A 171 14.34 -27.36 2.01
N ALA A 172 15.46 -28.08 2.08
CA ALA A 172 16.38 -28.01 3.20
C ALA A 172 17.00 -26.59 3.37
N VAL A 173 17.46 -25.98 2.26
CA VAL A 173 17.98 -24.61 2.26
C VAL A 173 16.90 -23.65 2.76
N LEU A 174 15.70 -23.68 2.19
CA LEU A 174 14.62 -22.79 2.57
C LEU A 174 14.25 -22.93 4.06
N ASN A 175 14.07 -24.15 4.53
CA ASN A 175 13.71 -24.42 5.94
C ASN A 175 14.81 -23.98 6.92
N SER A 176 16.08 -24.00 6.51
CA SER A 176 17.19 -23.52 7.36
C SER A 176 17.23 -21.99 7.49
N LEU A 177 16.64 -21.28 6.53
CA LEU A 177 16.63 -19.81 6.51
C LEU A 177 15.42 -19.22 7.23
N ILE A 178 14.25 -19.87 7.17
CA ILE A 178 13.02 -19.37 7.81
C ILE A 178 13.23 -19.28 9.32
N GLY A 179 12.96 -18.10 9.89
CA GLY A 179 13.15 -17.81 11.32
C GLY A 179 14.60 -17.63 11.75
N MET A 180 15.56 -17.69 10.82
CA MET A 180 16.96 -17.34 11.12
C MET A 180 17.04 -15.91 11.61
N LYS A 181 17.82 -15.65 12.67
CA LYS A 181 18.05 -14.30 13.19
C LYS A 181 19.45 -13.82 12.79
N PRO A 182 19.62 -12.49 12.64
CA PRO A 182 20.94 -11.92 12.41
C PRO A 182 21.83 -12.09 13.63
N GLU A 183 23.14 -11.87 13.44
CA GLU A 183 24.10 -11.80 14.53
C GLU A 183 23.67 -10.79 15.61
N PRO A 184 23.99 -11.02 16.90
CA PRO A 184 23.49 -10.20 18.01
C PRO A 184 23.69 -8.69 17.85
N ASP A 185 24.84 -8.26 17.32
CA ASP A 185 25.15 -6.84 17.10
C ASP A 185 24.22 -6.23 16.02
N LYS A 186 24.00 -6.95 14.93
CA LYS A 186 23.05 -6.55 13.89
C LYS A 186 21.62 -6.54 14.41
N LEU A 187 21.24 -7.54 15.21
CA LEU A 187 19.91 -7.61 15.80
C LEU A 187 19.62 -6.38 16.68
N SER A 188 20.62 -6.00 17.53
CA SER A 188 20.52 -4.79 18.35
C SER A 188 20.35 -3.54 17.48
N ARG A 189 21.15 -3.41 16.42
CA ARG A 189 21.08 -2.28 15.49
C ARG A 189 19.76 -2.21 14.74
N PHE A 190 19.21 -3.33 14.28
CA PHE A 190 17.92 -3.35 13.58
C PHE A 190 16.76 -3.01 14.51
N LYS A 191 16.84 -3.40 15.77
CA LYS A 191 15.88 -2.96 16.79
C LYS A 191 15.97 -1.45 17.01
N GLU A 192 17.19 -0.90 17.15
CA GLU A 192 17.39 0.56 17.27
C GLU A 192 16.83 1.31 16.06
N ILE A 193 17.02 0.79 14.83
CA ILE A 193 16.42 1.35 13.61
C ILE A 193 14.90 1.34 13.69
N HIS A 194 14.29 0.24 14.14
CA HIS A 194 12.86 0.13 14.32
C HIS A 194 12.33 1.16 15.33
N ASP A 195 13.02 1.29 16.48
CA ASP A 195 12.67 2.24 17.54
C ASP A 195 12.77 3.70 17.01
N MET A 196 13.83 4.04 16.26
CA MET A 196 13.96 5.37 15.61
C MET A 196 12.83 5.63 14.60
N ILE A 197 12.44 4.63 13.82
CA ILE A 197 11.33 4.76 12.88
C ILE A 197 10.01 5.01 13.63
N ASP A 198 9.79 4.36 14.77
CA ASP A 198 8.59 4.56 15.58
C ASP A 198 8.49 5.97 16.16
N GLU A 199 9.61 6.63 16.43
CA GLU A 199 9.68 8.02 16.92
C GLU A 199 9.41 9.08 15.84
N VAL A 200 9.55 8.73 14.55
CA VAL A 200 9.26 9.66 13.44
C VAL A 200 7.76 10.04 13.47
N PRO A 201 7.41 11.31 13.20
CA PRO A 201 6.01 11.74 13.12
C PRO A 201 5.19 10.86 12.16
N LYS A 202 3.95 10.53 12.58
CA LYS A 202 3.06 9.63 11.84
C LYS A 202 1.80 10.35 11.36
N PHE A 203 1.29 9.94 10.22
CA PHE A 203 0.00 10.34 9.68
C PHE A 203 -1.14 10.02 10.68
N GLY A 204 -2.11 10.92 10.77
CA GLY A 204 -3.23 10.77 11.70
C GLY A 204 -3.08 11.53 13.02
N ASN A 205 -2.06 12.38 13.14
CA ASN A 205 -1.76 13.14 14.36
C ASN A 205 -1.84 14.66 14.18
N ASP A 206 -2.53 15.14 13.16
CA ASP A 206 -2.67 16.57 12.84
C ASP A 206 -1.31 17.28 12.73
N ILE A 207 -0.40 16.67 11.99
CA ILE A 207 0.92 17.21 11.68
C ILE A 207 0.93 17.58 10.19
N PRO A 208 0.81 18.88 9.84
CA PRO A 208 0.63 19.31 8.46
C PRO A 208 1.68 18.78 7.49
N GLU A 209 2.94 18.71 7.90
CA GLU A 209 4.02 18.23 7.04
C GLU A 209 3.82 16.77 6.62
N VAL A 210 3.49 15.91 7.58
CA VAL A 210 3.23 14.47 7.33
C VAL A 210 1.94 14.29 6.54
N ASP A 211 0.89 15.03 6.90
CA ASP A 211 -0.44 14.89 6.28
C ASP A 211 -0.42 15.35 4.81
N TYR A 212 0.26 16.47 4.50
CA TYR A 212 0.42 16.90 3.11
C TYR A 212 1.35 15.97 2.32
N PHE A 213 2.34 15.38 2.97
CA PHE A 213 3.15 14.35 2.34
C PHE A 213 2.34 13.08 2.05
N ALA A 214 1.44 12.67 2.95
CA ALA A 214 0.50 11.57 2.69
C ALA A 214 -0.39 11.84 1.48
N ARG A 215 -0.82 13.10 1.27
CA ARG A 215 -1.53 13.51 0.06
C ARG A 215 -0.68 13.36 -1.21
N GLU A 216 0.60 13.75 -1.18
CA GLU A 216 1.50 13.54 -2.32
C GLU A 216 1.71 12.04 -2.61
N VAL A 217 1.81 11.21 -1.59
CA VAL A 217 1.86 9.75 -1.75
C VAL A 217 0.57 9.23 -2.39
N ALA A 218 -0.60 9.68 -1.93
CA ALA A 218 -1.88 9.31 -2.55
C ALA A 218 -1.95 9.72 -4.04
N TYR A 219 -1.37 10.87 -4.40
CA TYR A 219 -1.31 11.32 -5.80
C TYR A 219 -0.48 10.40 -6.70
N THR A 220 0.49 9.65 -6.18
CA THR A 220 1.26 8.69 -6.99
C THR A 220 0.39 7.58 -7.57
N TYR A 221 -0.73 7.28 -6.91
CA TYR A 221 -1.72 6.30 -7.36
C TYR A 221 -2.92 6.95 -8.08
N THR A 222 -3.47 8.02 -7.52
CA THR A 222 -4.75 8.57 -7.98
C THR A 222 -4.64 9.33 -9.29
N LYS A 223 -3.57 10.13 -9.47
CA LYS A 223 -3.38 10.94 -10.69
C LYS A 223 -3.10 10.10 -11.95
N PRO A 224 -2.18 9.12 -11.93
CA PRO A 224 -1.93 8.30 -13.13
C PRO A 224 -3.16 7.55 -13.61
N LEU A 225 -4.02 7.06 -12.72
CA LEU A 225 -5.25 6.35 -13.08
C LEU A 225 -6.19 7.16 -13.96
N GLN A 226 -6.25 8.48 -13.79
CA GLN A 226 -7.11 9.35 -14.59
C GLN A 226 -6.74 9.39 -16.08
N ASN A 227 -5.53 8.96 -16.44
CA ASN A 227 -5.07 8.92 -17.83
C ASN A 227 -5.59 7.69 -18.59
N TYR A 228 -6.23 6.74 -17.91
CA TYR A 228 -6.67 5.48 -18.52
C TYR A 228 -8.18 5.44 -18.76
N LYS A 229 -8.54 4.70 -19.79
CA LYS A 229 -9.93 4.41 -20.15
C LYS A 229 -10.17 2.91 -20.19
N ASN A 230 -11.38 2.51 -19.88
CA ASN A 230 -11.82 1.13 -19.96
C ASN A 230 -12.50 0.81 -21.31
N PRO A 231 -12.70 -0.49 -21.66
CA PRO A 231 -13.34 -0.90 -22.91
C PRO A 231 -14.79 -0.42 -23.06
N ARG A 232 -15.48 -0.08 -21.97
CA ARG A 232 -16.84 0.44 -21.95
C ARG A 232 -16.93 1.94 -22.25
N GLY A 233 -15.79 2.59 -22.52
CA GLY A 233 -15.70 4.02 -22.84
C GLY A 233 -15.63 4.94 -21.62
N GLY A 234 -15.59 4.40 -20.39
CA GLY A 234 -15.44 5.16 -19.16
C GLY A 234 -13.97 5.37 -18.75
N GLN A 235 -13.77 6.24 -17.78
CA GLN A 235 -12.46 6.48 -17.18
C GLN A 235 -12.21 5.57 -15.99
N PHE A 236 -10.93 5.38 -15.63
CA PHE A 236 -10.56 4.85 -14.34
C PHE A 236 -10.71 5.93 -13.27
N GLN A 237 -11.37 5.56 -12.17
CA GLN A 237 -11.60 6.45 -11.02
C GLN A 237 -11.05 5.79 -9.76
N ALA A 238 -10.06 6.41 -9.15
CA ALA A 238 -9.42 5.86 -7.96
C ALA A 238 -10.40 5.77 -6.79
N GLY A 239 -10.32 4.65 -6.05
CA GLY A 239 -10.85 4.50 -4.70
C GLY A 239 -9.71 4.32 -3.70
N LEU A 240 -9.92 4.73 -2.47
CA LEU A 240 -8.96 4.55 -1.37
C LEU A 240 -9.64 3.83 -0.20
N TYR A 241 -9.92 2.55 -0.42
CA TYR A 241 -10.53 1.65 0.56
C TYR A 241 -10.27 0.18 0.22
N PRO A 242 -10.00 -0.69 1.22
CA PRO A 242 -9.65 -2.08 0.98
C PRO A 242 -10.82 -3.05 1.10
N VAL A 243 -11.97 -2.64 1.66
CA VAL A 243 -12.95 -3.56 2.27
C VAL A 243 -12.24 -4.38 3.37
N SER A 244 -11.75 -5.59 3.06
CA SER A 244 -10.92 -6.41 3.96
C SER A 244 -9.59 -6.87 3.31
N ALA A 245 -9.31 -6.41 2.08
CA ALA A 245 -8.13 -6.86 1.32
C ALA A 245 -6.79 -6.44 1.94
N ASN A 246 -6.79 -5.42 2.80
CA ASN A 246 -5.60 -5.00 3.56
C ASN A 246 -5.05 -6.10 4.49
N VAL A 247 -5.88 -7.03 4.95
CA VAL A 247 -5.45 -8.16 5.79
C VAL A 247 -4.73 -9.23 4.96
N PRO A 248 -5.36 -9.92 3.97
CA PRO A 248 -4.70 -10.96 3.21
C PRO A 248 -3.54 -10.45 2.35
N LEU A 249 -3.62 -9.23 1.78
CA LEU A 249 -2.54 -8.66 1.00
C LEU A 249 -1.42 -8.09 1.88
N GLY A 250 -1.74 -7.60 3.09
CA GLY A 250 -0.74 -7.29 4.11
C GLY A 250 0.01 -8.56 4.55
N GLY A 251 -0.70 -9.70 4.64
CA GLY A 251 -0.11 -11.01 4.91
C GLY A 251 0.88 -11.49 3.84
N GLN A 252 0.86 -10.90 2.64
CA GLN A 252 1.79 -11.17 1.55
C GLN A 252 2.87 -10.09 1.39
N THR A 253 2.88 -9.09 2.25
CA THR A 253 3.79 -7.94 2.19
C THR A 253 4.87 -8.09 3.25
N GLY A 254 6.14 -7.91 2.86
CA GLY A 254 7.31 -7.90 3.74
C GLY A 254 7.27 -6.73 4.73
N ALA A 255 8.32 -6.58 5.52
CA ALA A 255 8.46 -5.43 6.42
C ALA A 255 8.54 -4.12 5.64
N THR A 256 7.96 -3.05 6.19
CA THR A 256 7.91 -1.74 5.55
C THR A 256 8.57 -0.66 6.42
N PRO A 257 9.14 0.40 5.83
CA PRO A 257 9.94 1.39 6.55
C PRO A 257 9.14 2.33 7.48
N ASP A 258 7.84 2.10 7.66
CA ASP A 258 7.01 2.72 8.70
C ASP A 258 7.08 2.00 10.07
N GLY A 259 7.86 0.90 10.15
CA GLY A 259 7.97 0.04 11.32
C GLY A 259 7.02 -1.15 11.32
N ARG A 260 6.22 -1.34 10.25
CA ARG A 260 5.32 -2.50 10.13
C ARG A 260 6.13 -3.79 9.89
N TYR A 261 5.88 -4.79 10.72
CA TYR A 261 6.47 -6.12 10.53
C TYR A 261 5.84 -6.85 9.32
N ALA A 262 6.65 -7.71 8.71
CA ALA A 262 6.18 -8.58 7.62
C ALA A 262 4.95 -9.39 8.03
N HIS A 263 4.08 -9.67 7.06
CA HIS A 263 2.87 -10.49 7.22
C HIS A 263 1.80 -9.95 8.17
N THR A 264 1.92 -8.70 8.60
CA THR A 264 0.86 -8.00 9.34
C THR A 264 -0.03 -7.21 8.40
N PRO A 265 -1.30 -6.94 8.75
CA PRO A 265 -2.16 -6.11 7.93
C PRO A 265 -1.55 -4.75 7.62
N VAL A 266 -1.78 -4.23 6.43
CA VAL A 266 -1.52 -2.82 6.10
C VAL A 266 -2.71 -1.95 6.51
N ALA A 267 -2.50 -0.64 6.60
CA ALA A 267 -3.54 0.32 6.95
C ALA A 267 -4.72 0.25 5.97
N ASP A 268 -5.92 0.37 6.49
CA ASP A 268 -7.15 0.31 5.74
C ASP A 268 -7.53 1.68 5.15
N GLY A 269 -7.84 1.70 3.87
CA GLY A 269 -8.32 2.89 3.19
C GLY A 269 -7.45 4.13 3.40
N VAL A 270 -8.06 5.17 3.97
CA VAL A 270 -7.39 6.42 4.34
C VAL A 270 -7.16 6.55 5.85
N SER A 271 -7.44 5.50 6.61
CA SER A 271 -7.20 5.48 8.06
C SER A 271 -5.70 5.53 8.37
N PRO A 272 -5.30 6.15 9.49
CA PRO A 272 -3.94 6.02 10.01
C PRO A 272 -3.55 4.55 10.26
N SER A 273 -2.26 4.26 10.29
CA SER A 273 -1.77 2.94 10.71
C SER A 273 -2.21 2.62 12.13
N ALA A 274 -2.64 1.37 12.36
CA ALA A 274 -3.23 0.95 13.64
C ALA A 274 -2.31 1.28 14.83
N GLY A 275 -2.84 2.04 15.80
CA GLY A 275 -2.13 2.45 17.01
C GLY A 275 -1.12 3.60 16.84
N LYS A 276 -1.04 4.22 15.66
CA LYS A 276 -0.14 5.35 15.40
C LYS A 276 -0.84 6.71 15.51
N ASP A 277 -2.15 6.77 15.56
CA ASP A 277 -3.00 7.96 15.74
C ASP A 277 -3.18 8.33 17.22
N VAL A 278 -2.07 8.65 17.88
CA VAL A 278 -2.01 8.83 19.34
C VAL A 278 -2.60 10.16 19.87
N LYS A 279 -2.89 11.12 18.98
CA LYS A 279 -3.46 12.42 19.34
C LYS A 279 -5.00 12.45 19.34
N GLY A 280 -5.62 11.30 19.16
CA GLY A 280 -7.05 11.12 19.26
C GLY A 280 -7.85 11.38 17.97
N PRO A 281 -9.19 11.13 18.00
CA PRO A 281 -10.00 11.03 16.79
C PRO A 281 -10.12 12.34 16.02
N THR A 282 -10.08 13.49 16.69
CA THR A 282 -10.14 14.80 16.02
C THR A 282 -8.88 15.04 15.19
N ALA A 283 -7.71 14.71 15.73
CA ALA A 283 -6.45 14.83 15.01
C ALA A 283 -6.42 13.88 13.79
N ALA A 284 -6.87 12.64 13.98
CA ALA A 284 -6.98 11.67 12.89
C ALA A 284 -7.94 12.16 11.79
N ALA A 285 -9.11 12.68 12.15
CA ALA A 285 -10.07 13.25 11.22
C ALA A 285 -9.49 14.46 10.45
N THR A 286 -8.75 15.33 11.13
CA THR A 286 -8.09 16.48 10.50
C THR A 286 -7.00 16.03 9.52
N SER A 287 -6.16 15.07 9.90
CA SER A 287 -5.13 14.50 8.99
C SER A 287 -5.77 13.89 7.73
N VAL A 288 -6.81 13.06 7.91
CA VAL A 288 -7.50 12.41 6.79
C VAL A 288 -8.17 13.45 5.88
N SER A 289 -8.77 14.51 6.44
CA SER A 289 -9.42 15.56 5.64
C SER A 289 -8.44 16.36 4.76
N ARG A 290 -7.12 16.34 5.06
CA ARG A 290 -6.07 16.96 4.22
C ARG A 290 -5.74 16.16 2.96
N LEU A 291 -6.18 14.92 2.86
CA LEU A 291 -6.13 14.17 1.61
C LEU A 291 -7.08 14.80 0.59
N ASP A 292 -6.76 14.67 -0.70
CA ASP A 292 -7.63 15.17 -1.76
C ASP A 292 -8.75 14.17 -2.05
N HIS A 293 -9.88 14.33 -1.37
CA HIS A 293 -11.05 13.48 -1.53
C HIS A 293 -11.76 13.67 -2.90
N PHE A 294 -11.56 14.81 -3.58
CA PHE A 294 -12.20 15.06 -4.87
C PHE A 294 -11.62 14.20 -5.99
N ILE A 295 -10.30 13.95 -5.98
CA ILE A 295 -9.67 13.09 -6.98
C ILE A 295 -10.01 11.61 -6.78
N VAL A 296 -10.50 11.24 -5.59
CA VAL A 296 -10.86 9.86 -5.22
C VAL A 296 -12.35 9.64 -5.43
N SER A 297 -12.79 9.83 -6.66
CA SER A 297 -14.22 9.83 -7.01
C SER A 297 -14.92 8.48 -6.87
N ASN A 298 -14.16 7.36 -6.77
CA ASN A 298 -14.70 6.05 -6.42
C ASN A 298 -14.89 5.85 -4.90
N GLY A 299 -14.49 6.80 -4.07
CA GLY A 299 -14.72 6.82 -2.63
C GLY A 299 -13.49 6.55 -1.77
N THR A 300 -13.62 6.88 -0.50
CA THR A 300 -12.64 6.62 0.55
C THR A 300 -13.28 5.86 1.69
N LEU A 301 -12.48 5.23 2.54
CA LEU A 301 -12.93 4.62 3.78
C LEU A 301 -12.03 5.10 4.93
N PHE A 302 -12.64 5.81 5.88
CA PHE A 302 -12.03 6.21 7.14
C PHE A 302 -12.75 5.52 8.29
N ASN A 303 -12.10 4.54 8.89
CA ASN A 303 -12.64 3.79 10.04
C ASN A 303 -12.26 4.46 11.35
N GLN A 304 -13.28 4.68 12.20
CA GLN A 304 -13.10 5.21 13.55
C GLN A 304 -13.79 4.29 14.56
N LYS A 305 -13.03 3.74 15.49
CA LYS A 305 -13.56 2.84 16.52
C LYS A 305 -13.59 3.54 17.88
N PHE A 306 -14.76 3.65 18.45
CA PHE A 306 -14.97 4.23 19.78
C PHE A 306 -15.33 3.17 20.80
N HIS A 307 -14.78 3.28 22.01
CA HIS A 307 -15.29 2.52 23.13
C HIS A 307 -16.67 3.07 23.52
N PRO A 308 -17.67 2.23 23.85
CA PRO A 308 -19.02 2.69 24.16
C PRO A 308 -19.11 3.78 25.25
N SER A 309 -18.20 3.76 26.23
CA SER A 309 -18.15 4.79 27.27
C SER A 309 -17.81 6.18 26.75
N ALA A 310 -17.10 6.30 25.63
CA ALA A 310 -16.77 7.59 25.03
C ALA A 310 -18.00 8.28 24.40
N LEU A 311 -19.01 7.49 24.04
CA LEU A 311 -20.27 7.96 23.45
C LEU A 311 -21.42 7.98 24.45
N ALA A 312 -21.15 7.72 25.74
CA ALA A 312 -22.20 7.63 26.78
C ALA A 312 -22.77 9.00 27.13
N GLY A 313 -24.09 9.02 27.31
CA GLY A 313 -24.80 10.22 27.69
C GLY A 313 -24.88 11.30 26.61
N ARG A 314 -25.47 12.44 26.98
CA ARG A 314 -25.65 13.56 26.05
C ARG A 314 -24.33 14.19 25.62
N GLU A 315 -23.41 14.37 26.55
CA GLU A 315 -22.10 14.97 26.29
C GLU A 315 -21.25 14.13 25.29
N GLY A 316 -21.23 12.79 25.45
CA GLY A 316 -20.54 11.91 24.53
C GLY A 316 -21.11 12.00 23.12
N LEU A 317 -22.44 12.04 22.98
CA LEU A 317 -23.09 12.20 21.68
C LEU A 317 -22.84 13.58 21.05
N GLU A 318 -22.86 14.66 21.85
CA GLU A 318 -22.55 16.00 21.35
C GLU A 318 -21.11 16.11 20.82
N LYS A 319 -20.13 15.50 21.51
CA LYS A 319 -18.74 15.40 21.04
C LYS A 319 -18.63 14.60 19.73
N PHE A 320 -19.34 13.51 19.64
CA PHE A 320 -19.36 12.69 18.43
C PHE A 320 -19.95 13.43 17.23
N VAL A 321 -21.07 14.13 17.43
CA VAL A 321 -21.67 14.99 16.39
C VAL A 321 -20.71 16.09 15.96
N ALA A 322 -20.00 16.73 16.92
CA ALA A 322 -19.01 17.75 16.59
C ALA A 322 -17.85 17.20 15.78
N LEU A 323 -17.36 15.99 16.09
CA LEU A 323 -16.32 15.31 15.33
C LEU A 323 -16.75 15.05 13.87
N ILE A 324 -17.95 14.47 13.70
CA ILE A 324 -18.49 14.16 12.37
C ILE A 324 -18.66 15.44 11.54
N ARG A 325 -19.27 16.48 12.13
CA ARG A 325 -19.42 17.77 11.44
C ARG A 325 -18.09 18.39 11.08
N GLY A 326 -17.14 18.42 12.01
CA GLY A 326 -15.80 18.96 11.77
C GLY A 326 -15.07 18.23 10.65
N TYR A 327 -15.22 16.92 10.55
CA TYR A 327 -14.62 16.13 9.45
C TYR A 327 -15.24 16.49 8.08
N PHE A 328 -16.56 16.53 7.98
CA PHE A 328 -17.23 16.88 6.72
C PHE A 328 -17.10 18.36 6.34
N ASP A 329 -17.07 19.26 7.30
CA ASP A 329 -16.79 20.70 7.07
C ASP A 329 -15.39 20.90 6.47
N GLN A 330 -14.42 20.07 6.86
CA GLN A 330 -13.07 20.02 6.29
C GLN A 330 -12.99 19.24 4.96
N LYS A 331 -14.12 18.88 4.36
CA LYS A 331 -14.20 18.15 3.07
C LYS A 331 -13.75 16.68 3.13
N GLY A 332 -13.76 16.07 4.28
CA GLY A 332 -13.69 14.60 4.38
C GLY A 332 -14.86 13.95 3.64
N MET A 333 -14.65 12.75 3.07
CA MET A 333 -15.68 12.11 2.23
C MET A 333 -16.50 11.08 3.00
N HIS A 334 -15.88 10.09 3.61
CA HIS A 334 -16.55 8.95 4.24
C HIS A 334 -15.92 8.67 5.61
N MET A 335 -16.77 8.42 6.61
CA MET A 335 -16.37 7.96 7.94
C MET A 335 -17.30 6.82 8.37
N GLN A 336 -16.72 5.74 8.88
CA GLN A 336 -17.44 4.57 9.37
C GLN A 336 -17.05 4.24 10.81
#